data_b7d9cb6c176d6ecc16c0db901d70966d
#
_entry.id   b7d9cb6c176d6ecc16c0db901d70966d
#
_cell.length_a   1.000
_cell.length_b   1.000
_cell.length_c   1.000
_cell.angle_alpha   90.00
_cell.angle_beta   90.00
_cell.angle_gamma   90.00
#
_symmetry.space_group_name_H-M   'P 1'
#
loop_
_entity.id
_entity.type
_entity.pdbx_description
1 polymer ?
#
loop_
_entity_poly.entity_id
_entity_poly.type
_entity_poly.pdbx_seq_one_letter_code
_entity_poly.pdbx_strand_id
1 'polypeptide(L)'
;MSEKPLVGLSVGRWQEMFGDEEALKLAKAAGADAVDLDLLLNDEALYLKSEDEIFSHFEKVAEAAASLDILISQTHGRICGYRNDPEFDAGQKRLAYLDLQATKILGCKHCAMHGPSYIHHDINTDPVILRDLAFRNFTDFLPMAKDAGVKIATETFGDATRTFDSSGRTCIDFFGSAQEFISIYDRIRKETAYGDWFCVCMDTGHTNKAFRFPGQPSPAEMIRKLGKNIEILHLHDNDCMTDQHKVPRSGNIDWKDVFAALKETGYNGVYNMELVLGYFGQAPEMMSAYAEFAVKVMRNMLEEYK
;
A
#
# COMPACT_ATOMS: atom_id res chain seq x y z
N MET A 1 -8.44 28.16 -8.53
CA MET A 1 -8.51 27.02 -9.46
C MET A 1 -8.11 25.83 -8.62
N SER A 2 -8.94 24.78 -8.49
CA SER A 2 -8.50 23.55 -7.82
C SER A 2 -7.36 22.95 -8.61
N GLU A 3 -6.27 22.60 -7.93
CA GLU A 3 -5.16 21.87 -8.58
C GLU A 3 -5.72 20.58 -9.19
N LYS A 4 -5.17 20.20 -10.35
CA LYS A 4 -5.57 18.96 -11.03
C LYS A 4 -5.19 17.77 -10.15
N PRO A 5 -6.11 16.81 -9.89
CA PRO A 5 -5.76 15.61 -9.14
C PRO A 5 -4.58 14.87 -9.77
N LEU A 6 -3.63 14.43 -8.94
CA LEU A 6 -2.45 13.69 -9.39
C LEU A 6 -2.77 12.20 -9.54
N VAL A 7 -2.20 11.59 -10.58
CA VAL A 7 -2.30 10.15 -10.86
C VAL A 7 -0.97 9.49 -10.59
N GLY A 8 -0.96 8.45 -9.75
CA GLY A 8 0.21 7.68 -9.38
C GLY A 8 0.17 6.24 -9.88
N LEU A 9 1.33 5.60 -9.91
CA LEU A 9 1.52 4.18 -10.24
C LEU A 9 2.47 3.53 -9.22
N SER A 10 2.12 2.35 -8.73
CA SER A 10 3.07 1.46 -8.07
C SER A 10 3.98 0.84 -9.12
N VAL A 11 5.30 0.94 -8.91
CA VAL A 11 6.29 0.62 -9.94
C VAL A 11 7.18 -0.58 -9.59
N GLY A 12 6.86 -1.32 -8.53
CA GLY A 12 7.67 -2.43 -8.00
C GLY A 12 8.11 -3.44 -9.08
N ARG A 13 7.23 -3.79 -10.03
CA ARG A 13 7.60 -4.71 -11.10
C ARG A 13 8.68 -4.14 -12.05
N TRP A 14 8.63 -2.87 -12.33
CA TRP A 14 9.68 -2.22 -13.13
C TRP A 14 10.97 -2.05 -12.33
N GLN A 15 10.88 -1.76 -11.02
CA GLN A 15 12.05 -1.72 -10.14
C GLN A 15 12.78 -3.09 -10.13
N GLU A 16 12.03 -4.18 -9.98
CA GLU A 16 12.59 -5.55 -10.02
C GLU A 16 13.32 -5.85 -11.34
N MET A 17 12.78 -5.40 -12.47
CA MET A 17 13.32 -5.73 -13.79
C MET A 17 14.43 -4.79 -14.24
N PHE A 18 14.36 -3.51 -13.88
CA PHE A 18 15.20 -2.47 -14.50
C PHE A 18 15.86 -1.54 -13.49
N GLY A 19 15.56 -1.67 -12.19
CA GLY A 19 16.01 -0.77 -11.14
C GLY A 19 15.17 0.50 -11.01
N ASP A 20 15.43 1.24 -9.92
CA ASP A 20 14.59 2.37 -9.51
C ASP A 20 14.55 3.51 -10.54
N GLU A 21 15.73 3.94 -11.04
CA GLU A 21 15.81 5.07 -11.97
C GLU A 21 15.07 4.82 -13.29
N GLU A 22 15.16 3.61 -13.82
CA GLU A 22 14.45 3.26 -15.05
C GLU A 22 12.94 3.10 -14.81
N ALA A 23 12.54 2.57 -13.65
CA ALA A 23 11.14 2.51 -13.25
C ALA A 23 10.49 3.92 -13.19
N LEU A 24 11.21 4.91 -12.65
CA LEU A 24 10.77 6.31 -12.65
C LEU A 24 10.57 6.86 -14.06
N LYS A 25 11.52 6.60 -14.99
CA LYS A 25 11.44 7.04 -16.39
C LYS A 25 10.23 6.41 -17.09
N LEU A 26 10.00 5.12 -16.89
CA LEU A 26 8.87 4.40 -17.47
C LEU A 26 7.52 4.91 -16.93
N ALA A 27 7.42 5.22 -15.65
CA ALA A 27 6.23 5.81 -15.06
C ALA A 27 5.96 7.22 -15.62
N LYS A 28 7.00 8.05 -15.74
CA LYS A 28 6.88 9.37 -16.36
C LYS A 28 6.46 9.27 -17.83
N ALA A 29 7.03 8.35 -18.58
CA ALA A 29 6.67 8.11 -19.99
C ALA A 29 5.24 7.62 -20.16
N ALA A 30 4.72 6.82 -19.20
CA ALA A 30 3.32 6.42 -19.15
C ALA A 30 2.35 7.58 -18.81
N GLY A 31 2.88 8.74 -18.43
CA GLY A 31 2.11 9.94 -18.10
C GLY A 31 1.66 10.02 -16.64
N ALA A 32 2.27 9.25 -15.73
CA ALA A 32 2.04 9.38 -14.30
C ALA A 32 2.62 10.70 -13.76
N ASP A 33 1.95 11.28 -12.78
CA ASP A 33 2.43 12.45 -12.04
C ASP A 33 3.27 12.03 -10.82
N ALA A 34 3.00 10.82 -10.31
CA ALA A 34 3.62 10.28 -9.10
C ALA A 34 3.87 8.78 -9.18
N VAL A 35 4.72 8.31 -8.28
CA VAL A 35 4.97 6.87 -8.09
C VAL A 35 4.84 6.46 -6.62
N ASP A 36 4.58 5.19 -6.44
CA ASP A 36 4.73 4.41 -5.24
C ASP A 36 5.91 3.45 -5.44
N LEU A 37 6.97 3.60 -4.64
CA LEU A 37 8.16 2.77 -4.72
C LEU A 37 8.09 1.59 -3.75
N ASP A 38 8.35 0.40 -4.25
CA ASP A 38 8.44 -0.82 -3.44
C ASP A 38 9.83 -0.93 -2.79
N LEU A 39 9.86 -0.87 -1.46
CA LEU A 39 11.09 -0.99 -0.68
C LEU A 39 11.45 -2.43 -0.32
N LEU A 40 10.52 -3.38 -0.44
CA LEU A 40 10.75 -4.80 -0.15
C LEU A 40 11.80 -5.44 -1.05
N LEU A 41 11.92 -4.94 -2.27
CA LEU A 41 12.92 -5.41 -3.26
C LEU A 41 14.36 -5.21 -2.80
N ASN A 42 14.57 -4.40 -1.75
CA ASN A 42 15.90 -4.09 -1.22
C ASN A 42 16.39 -5.07 -0.14
N ASP A 43 15.52 -5.93 0.39
CA ASP A 43 15.81 -6.78 1.55
C ASP A 43 17.01 -7.71 1.36
N GLU A 44 17.09 -8.36 0.21
CA GLU A 44 18.07 -9.39 -0.08
C GLU A 44 19.39 -8.85 -0.64
N ALA A 45 19.46 -7.58 -0.95
CA ALA A 45 20.63 -6.98 -1.60
C ALA A 45 21.10 -5.69 -0.94
N LEU A 46 20.30 -4.62 -1.08
CA LEU A 46 20.69 -3.28 -0.61
C LEU A 46 20.71 -3.20 0.91
N TYR A 47 19.68 -3.73 1.60
CA TYR A 47 19.57 -3.64 3.06
C TYR A 47 20.56 -4.51 3.83
N LEU A 48 21.34 -5.32 3.14
CA LEU A 48 22.49 -6.06 3.71
C LEU A 48 23.78 -5.22 3.74
N LYS A 49 23.79 -4.04 3.10
CA LYS A 49 24.94 -3.14 3.07
C LYS A 49 25.00 -2.24 4.30
N SER A 50 26.00 -1.37 4.33
CA SER A 50 26.08 -0.31 5.34
C SER A 50 24.98 0.72 5.18
N GLU A 51 24.60 1.41 6.26
CA GLU A 51 23.58 2.47 6.21
C GLU A 51 23.97 3.59 5.24
N ASP A 52 25.25 3.95 5.19
CA ASP A 52 25.75 4.97 4.27
C ASP A 52 25.53 4.58 2.80
N GLU A 53 25.76 3.31 2.45
CA GLU A 53 25.49 2.81 1.09
C GLU A 53 23.99 2.77 0.77
N ILE A 54 23.17 2.35 1.75
CA ILE A 54 21.72 2.33 1.63
C ILE A 54 21.19 3.75 1.40
N PHE A 55 21.60 4.69 2.23
CA PHE A 55 21.12 6.07 2.17
C PHE A 55 21.58 6.78 0.90
N SER A 56 22.85 6.58 0.52
CA SER A 56 23.38 7.12 -0.75
C SER A 56 22.67 6.58 -1.98
N HIS A 57 22.17 5.34 -1.95
CA HIS A 57 21.34 4.82 -3.02
C HIS A 57 20.02 5.60 -3.14
N PHE A 58 19.28 5.79 -2.05
CA PHE A 58 18.01 6.51 -2.08
C PHE A 58 18.17 8.01 -2.37
N GLU A 59 19.29 8.63 -2.01
CA GLU A 59 19.62 10.01 -2.41
C GLU A 59 19.68 10.12 -3.95
N LYS A 60 20.32 9.16 -4.63
CA LYS A 60 20.38 9.12 -6.10
C LYS A 60 18.99 8.91 -6.73
N VAL A 61 18.18 8.04 -6.14
CA VAL A 61 16.78 7.82 -6.59
C VAL A 61 15.96 9.10 -6.45
N ALA A 62 16.11 9.83 -5.34
CA ALA A 62 15.45 11.11 -5.13
C ALA A 62 15.91 12.17 -6.16
N GLU A 63 17.20 12.25 -6.43
CA GLU A 63 17.76 13.14 -7.48
C GLU A 63 17.22 12.77 -8.87
N ALA A 64 17.13 11.49 -9.19
CA ALA A 64 16.56 11.02 -10.46
C ALA A 64 15.07 11.40 -10.58
N ALA A 65 14.27 11.20 -9.52
CA ALA A 65 12.86 11.60 -9.50
C ALA A 65 12.71 13.12 -9.72
N ALA A 66 13.51 13.93 -9.03
CA ALA A 66 13.51 15.38 -9.19
C ALA A 66 13.88 15.81 -10.61
N SER A 67 14.89 15.16 -11.23
CA SER A 67 15.32 15.47 -12.60
C SER A 67 14.26 15.14 -13.65
N LEU A 68 13.40 14.16 -13.36
CA LEU A 68 12.30 13.74 -14.23
C LEU A 68 11.00 14.52 -13.96
N ASP A 69 10.98 15.40 -12.96
CA ASP A 69 9.76 16.06 -12.50
C ASP A 69 8.63 15.03 -12.23
N ILE A 70 8.94 13.98 -11.45
CA ILE A 70 7.99 12.98 -11.00
C ILE A 70 8.01 12.91 -9.48
N LEU A 71 6.83 12.91 -8.85
CA LEU A 71 6.70 12.86 -7.40
C LEU A 71 6.83 11.41 -6.90
N ILE A 72 7.62 11.18 -5.85
CA ILE A 72 7.48 9.95 -5.05
C ILE A 72 6.46 10.27 -3.96
N SER A 73 5.22 9.84 -4.15
CA SER A 73 4.08 10.23 -3.28
C SER A 73 3.94 9.34 -2.07
N GLN A 74 4.33 8.10 -2.19
CA GLN A 74 4.30 7.07 -1.16
C GLN A 74 5.33 6.00 -1.46
N THR A 75 5.64 5.19 -0.45
CA THR A 75 6.47 4.00 -0.57
C THR A 75 5.74 2.81 0.02
N HIS A 76 6.03 1.61 -0.47
CA HIS A 76 5.54 0.36 0.09
C HIS A 76 6.66 -0.34 0.88
N GLY A 77 6.50 -0.39 2.21
CA GLY A 77 7.43 -1.03 3.14
C GLY A 77 6.93 -2.42 3.56
N ARG A 78 7.14 -2.75 4.84
CA ARG A 78 6.92 -4.09 5.39
C ARG A 78 5.50 -4.64 5.15
N ILE A 79 5.43 -5.84 4.56
CA ILE A 79 4.19 -6.59 4.36
C ILE A 79 3.96 -7.68 5.42
N CYS A 80 4.99 -8.05 6.16
CA CYS A 80 4.89 -9.03 7.23
C CYS A 80 4.81 -8.32 8.58
N GLY A 81 3.72 -8.49 9.30
CA GLY A 81 3.65 -8.10 10.70
C GLY A 81 4.43 -9.05 11.61
N TYR A 82 4.52 -8.72 12.89
CA TYR A 82 5.16 -9.56 13.91
C TYR A 82 4.53 -10.97 13.97
N ARG A 83 5.39 -11.96 14.25
CA ARG A 83 5.01 -13.39 14.31
C ARG A 83 5.09 -13.99 15.71
N ASN A 84 5.40 -13.20 16.72
CA ASN A 84 5.73 -13.66 18.06
C ASN A 84 6.99 -14.53 18.10
N ASP A 85 7.93 -14.24 17.23
CA ASP A 85 9.26 -14.78 17.14
C ASP A 85 10.26 -13.64 17.39
N PRO A 86 11.01 -13.64 18.52
CA PRO A 86 11.85 -12.52 18.88
C PRO A 86 12.94 -12.17 17.86
N GLU A 87 13.51 -13.15 17.17
CA GLU A 87 14.54 -12.93 16.16
C GLU A 87 13.91 -12.35 14.88
N PHE A 88 12.84 -12.94 14.42
CA PHE A 88 12.07 -12.43 13.27
C PHE A 88 11.52 -11.04 13.54
N ASP A 89 10.89 -10.81 14.70
CA ASP A 89 10.27 -9.53 15.06
C ASP A 89 11.35 -8.42 15.16
N ALA A 90 12.56 -8.74 15.69
CA ALA A 90 13.68 -7.80 15.73
C ALA A 90 14.19 -7.48 14.31
N GLY A 91 14.27 -8.45 13.42
CA GLY A 91 14.58 -8.27 12.00
C GLY A 91 13.57 -7.35 11.30
N GLN A 92 12.27 -7.60 11.49
CA GLN A 92 11.21 -6.74 10.92
C GLN A 92 11.31 -5.30 11.44
N LYS A 93 11.61 -5.10 12.72
CA LYS A 93 11.83 -3.76 13.30
C LYS A 93 13.02 -3.05 12.65
N ARG A 94 14.12 -3.75 12.40
CA ARG A 94 15.29 -3.21 11.70
C ARG A 94 14.96 -2.80 10.28
N LEU A 95 14.26 -3.66 9.54
CA LEU A 95 13.84 -3.40 8.16
C LEU A 95 12.84 -2.23 8.09
N ALA A 96 11.88 -2.14 9.02
CA ALA A 96 10.96 -1.02 9.11
C ALA A 96 11.70 0.32 9.35
N TYR A 97 12.76 0.31 10.18
CA TYR A 97 13.61 1.49 10.34
C TYR A 97 14.24 1.92 9.01
N LEU A 98 14.79 0.98 8.24
CA LEU A 98 15.40 1.27 6.94
C LEU A 98 14.37 1.81 5.94
N ASP A 99 13.17 1.21 5.88
CA ASP A 99 12.08 1.69 5.03
C ASP A 99 11.68 3.14 5.36
N LEU A 100 11.57 3.46 6.65
CA LEU A 100 11.21 4.81 7.09
C LEU A 100 12.32 5.83 6.78
N GLN A 101 13.60 5.46 6.92
CA GLN A 101 14.72 6.33 6.53
C GLN A 101 14.77 6.50 5.00
N ALA A 102 14.59 5.43 4.23
CA ALA A 102 14.50 5.50 2.77
C ALA A 102 13.37 6.42 2.33
N THR A 103 12.17 6.25 2.90
CA THR A 103 11.00 7.09 2.61
C THR A 103 11.27 8.57 2.88
N LYS A 104 11.94 8.87 4.00
CA LYS A 104 12.37 10.24 4.34
C LYS A 104 13.34 10.81 3.33
N ILE A 105 14.38 10.05 2.94
CA ILE A 105 15.40 10.48 1.97
C ILE A 105 14.78 10.74 0.60
N LEU A 106 13.83 9.89 0.19
CA LEU A 106 13.04 10.05 -1.03
C LEU A 106 12.12 11.28 -1.01
N GLY A 107 12.05 12.01 0.11
CA GLY A 107 11.19 13.20 0.24
C GLY A 107 9.71 12.87 0.40
N CYS A 108 9.37 11.61 0.58
CA CYS A 108 8.00 11.13 0.77
C CYS A 108 7.58 11.19 2.24
N LYS A 109 6.28 11.30 2.49
CA LYS A 109 5.72 11.42 3.86
C LYS A 109 4.95 10.19 4.32
N HIS A 110 4.73 9.22 3.46
CA HIS A 110 3.91 8.06 3.74
C HIS A 110 4.62 6.78 3.32
N CYS A 111 4.67 5.82 4.22
CA CYS A 111 5.12 4.46 3.95
C CYS A 111 3.97 3.50 4.25
N ALA A 112 3.45 2.83 3.22
CA ALA A 112 2.47 1.77 3.40
C ALA A 112 3.12 0.58 4.11
N MET A 113 2.48 0.06 5.15
CA MET A 113 2.95 -1.10 5.90
C MET A 113 1.78 -1.96 6.34
N HIS A 114 1.95 -3.27 6.24
CA HIS A 114 0.94 -4.23 6.70
C HIS A 114 1.14 -4.60 8.16
N GLY A 115 0.03 -4.97 8.80
CA GLY A 115 0.04 -5.64 10.09
C GLY A 115 0.14 -7.16 9.96
N PRO A 116 0.01 -7.90 11.08
CA PRO A 116 -0.06 -9.35 11.05
C PRO A 116 -1.30 -9.83 10.29
N SER A 117 -1.12 -10.89 9.52
CA SER A 117 -2.10 -11.45 8.60
C SER A 117 -2.20 -12.95 8.78
N TYR A 118 -3.35 -13.55 8.51
CA TYR A 118 -3.51 -15.00 8.42
C TYR A 118 -2.70 -15.64 7.26
N ILE A 119 -2.14 -14.84 6.35
CA ILE A 119 -1.16 -15.32 5.38
C ILE A 119 0.10 -15.84 6.08
N HIS A 120 0.50 -15.18 7.17
CA HIS A 120 1.71 -15.50 7.93
C HIS A 120 1.44 -16.22 9.25
N HIS A 121 0.18 -16.36 9.64
CA HIS A 121 -0.29 -17.08 10.82
C HIS A 121 -1.26 -18.19 10.42
N ASP A 122 -1.51 -19.14 11.32
CA ASP A 122 -2.57 -20.12 11.10
C ASP A 122 -3.95 -19.44 11.08
N ILE A 123 -4.82 -19.82 10.15
CA ILE A 123 -6.17 -19.26 10.02
C ILE A 123 -7.08 -19.59 11.24
N ASN A 124 -6.60 -20.47 12.13
CA ASN A 124 -7.24 -20.77 13.43
C ASN A 124 -6.55 -20.01 14.57
N THR A 125 -5.57 -19.16 14.30
CA THR A 125 -4.94 -18.32 15.34
C THR A 125 -5.99 -17.45 16.01
N ASP A 126 -5.99 -17.45 17.34
CA ASP A 126 -6.92 -16.62 18.11
C ASP A 126 -6.76 -15.13 17.70
N PRO A 127 -7.84 -14.46 17.30
CA PRO A 127 -7.80 -13.03 16.98
C PRO A 127 -7.22 -12.14 18.09
N VAL A 128 -7.30 -12.58 19.36
CA VAL A 128 -6.66 -11.85 20.49
C VAL A 128 -5.14 -11.78 20.29
N ILE A 129 -4.51 -12.89 19.88
CA ILE A 129 -3.07 -12.92 19.61
C ILE A 129 -2.72 -11.96 18.46
N LEU A 130 -3.51 -11.97 17.39
CA LEU A 130 -3.26 -11.08 16.25
C LEU A 130 -3.47 -9.59 16.61
N ARG A 131 -4.45 -9.28 17.48
CA ARG A 131 -4.64 -7.90 17.99
C ARG A 131 -3.43 -7.41 18.78
N ASP A 132 -2.90 -8.27 19.67
CA ASP A 132 -1.74 -7.91 20.47
C ASP A 132 -0.47 -7.79 19.62
N LEU A 133 -0.29 -8.67 18.64
CA LEU A 133 0.80 -8.59 17.67
C LEU A 133 0.69 -7.31 16.82
N ALA A 134 -0.49 -6.98 16.30
CA ALA A 134 -0.70 -5.78 15.52
C ALA A 134 -0.42 -4.50 16.34
N PHE A 135 -0.92 -4.45 17.56
CA PHE A 135 -0.68 -3.33 18.45
C PHE A 135 0.82 -3.17 18.74
N ARG A 136 1.52 -4.24 19.11
CA ARG A 136 2.95 -4.24 19.38
C ARG A 136 3.77 -3.85 18.14
N ASN A 137 3.44 -4.44 16.97
CA ASN A 137 4.11 -4.16 15.71
C ASN A 137 4.13 -2.66 15.40
N PHE A 138 2.98 -2.03 15.36
CA PHE A 138 2.90 -0.61 15.02
C PHE A 138 3.42 0.28 16.15
N THR A 139 3.17 -0.04 17.42
CA THR A 139 3.69 0.77 18.54
C THR A 139 5.21 0.74 18.64
N ASP A 140 5.86 -0.31 18.16
CA ASP A 140 7.31 -0.39 18.04
C ASP A 140 7.86 0.43 16.86
N PHE A 141 7.09 0.58 15.77
CA PHE A 141 7.52 1.29 14.56
C PHE A 141 7.24 2.81 14.65
N LEU A 142 6.15 3.21 15.28
CA LEU A 142 5.71 4.61 15.30
C LEU A 142 6.70 5.62 15.89
N PRO A 143 7.51 5.30 16.93
CA PRO A 143 8.59 6.20 17.36
C PRO A 143 9.58 6.49 16.23
N MET A 144 9.97 5.46 15.46
CA MET A 144 10.90 5.61 14.33
C MET A 144 10.27 6.42 13.19
N ALA A 145 8.97 6.23 12.95
CA ALA A 145 8.20 7.00 11.97
C ALA A 145 8.19 8.49 12.32
N LYS A 146 7.92 8.82 13.59
CA LYS A 146 8.01 10.20 14.10
C LYS A 146 9.41 10.80 13.90
N ASP A 147 10.45 10.06 14.28
CA ASP A 147 11.84 10.53 14.18
C ASP A 147 12.27 10.73 12.71
N ALA A 148 11.74 9.91 11.79
CA ALA A 148 11.93 10.09 10.37
C ALA A 148 11.09 11.25 9.79
N GLY A 149 10.02 11.66 10.45
CA GLY A 149 9.04 12.60 9.90
C GLY A 149 8.14 11.98 8.82
N VAL A 150 7.94 10.65 8.88
CA VAL A 150 7.18 9.83 7.93
C VAL A 150 6.01 9.20 8.68
N LYS A 151 4.83 9.16 8.07
CA LYS A 151 3.67 8.43 8.60
C LYS A 151 3.67 6.98 8.12
N ILE A 152 3.33 6.07 9.00
CA ILE A 152 2.98 4.70 8.63
C ILE A 152 1.52 4.69 8.20
N ALA A 153 1.26 4.29 6.96
CA ALA A 153 -0.07 4.09 6.44
C ALA A 153 -0.39 2.59 6.46
N THR A 154 -1.20 2.17 7.45
CA THR A 154 -1.60 0.76 7.50
C THR A 154 -2.62 0.47 6.40
N GLU A 155 -2.41 -0.66 5.71
CA GLU A 155 -3.22 -1.00 4.55
C GLU A 155 -4.42 -1.87 4.92
N THR A 156 -5.57 -1.60 4.29
CA THR A 156 -6.72 -2.49 4.33
C THR A 156 -6.40 -3.77 3.55
N PHE A 157 -6.80 -4.91 4.07
CA PHE A 157 -6.49 -6.20 3.47
C PHE A 157 -7.77 -6.96 3.07
N GLY A 158 -7.63 -8.10 2.38
CA GLY A 158 -8.75 -8.85 1.83
C GLY A 158 -9.02 -10.15 2.56
N ASP A 159 -8.68 -11.24 1.91
CA ASP A 159 -8.83 -12.59 2.43
C ASP A 159 -7.50 -13.32 2.49
N ALA A 160 -7.44 -14.32 3.35
CA ALA A 160 -6.32 -15.25 3.41
C ALA A 160 -6.77 -16.64 2.96
N THR A 161 -5.98 -17.25 2.08
CA THR A 161 -6.19 -18.65 1.67
C THR A 161 -5.03 -19.50 2.20
N ARG A 162 -5.36 -20.50 3.01
CA ARG A 162 -4.39 -21.51 3.45
C ARG A 162 -4.51 -22.76 2.60
N THR A 163 -3.42 -23.09 1.94
CA THR A 163 -3.28 -24.31 1.14
C THR A 163 -2.63 -25.46 1.89
N PHE A 164 -2.32 -25.29 3.19
CA PHE A 164 -1.62 -26.29 3.99
C PHE A 164 -2.53 -27.44 4.46
N ASP A 165 -3.81 -27.23 4.50
CA ASP A 165 -4.76 -28.32 4.57
C ASP A 165 -5.26 -28.64 3.16
N SER A 166 -5.60 -29.90 2.91
CA SER A 166 -6.12 -30.37 1.62
C SER A 166 -7.49 -29.74 1.24
N SER A 167 -8.04 -28.88 2.07
CA SER A 167 -9.36 -28.24 1.87
C SER A 167 -9.30 -26.89 1.14
N GLY A 168 -8.11 -26.25 1.09
CA GLY A 168 -7.97 -24.92 0.47
C GLY A 168 -8.88 -23.86 1.13
N ARG A 169 -9.05 -23.94 2.44
CA ARG A 169 -9.95 -23.07 3.21
C ARG A 169 -9.56 -21.60 3.05
N THR A 170 -10.52 -20.78 2.66
CA THR A 170 -10.41 -19.33 2.58
C THR A 170 -11.19 -18.69 3.73
N CYS A 171 -10.61 -17.72 4.40
CA CYS A 171 -11.28 -16.90 5.40
C CYS A 171 -11.01 -15.42 5.11
N ILE A 172 -11.82 -14.54 5.70
CA ILE A 172 -11.46 -13.13 5.73
C ILE A 172 -10.13 -12.97 6.45
N ASP A 173 -9.23 -12.15 5.92
CA ASP A 173 -7.98 -11.85 6.62
C ASP A 173 -8.24 -11.03 7.88
N PHE A 174 -7.30 -11.01 8.82
CA PHE A 174 -7.46 -10.26 10.06
C PHE A 174 -7.71 -8.77 9.78
N PHE A 175 -6.90 -8.14 8.93
CA PHE A 175 -7.10 -6.75 8.49
C PHE A 175 -8.07 -6.60 7.29
N GLY A 176 -8.61 -7.69 6.77
CA GLY A 176 -9.76 -7.70 5.88
C GLY A 176 -11.07 -7.46 6.62
N SER A 177 -11.13 -7.86 7.91
CA SER A 177 -12.26 -7.54 8.77
C SER A 177 -12.28 -6.04 9.11
N ALA A 178 -13.27 -5.31 8.60
CA ALA A 178 -13.43 -3.89 8.90
C ALA A 178 -13.51 -3.60 10.40
N GLN A 179 -14.12 -4.50 11.17
CA GLN A 179 -14.21 -4.37 12.62
C GLN A 179 -12.84 -4.45 13.28
N GLU A 180 -12.02 -5.44 12.93
CA GLU A 180 -10.68 -5.61 13.49
C GLU A 180 -9.77 -4.47 13.06
N PHE A 181 -9.77 -4.12 11.79
CA PHE A 181 -8.99 -3.03 11.25
C PHE A 181 -9.25 -1.70 11.98
N ILE A 182 -10.51 -1.28 12.06
CA ILE A 182 -10.91 -0.02 12.71
C ILE A 182 -10.61 -0.07 14.22
N SER A 183 -10.86 -1.20 14.88
CA SER A 183 -10.60 -1.35 16.31
C SER A 183 -9.11 -1.18 16.65
N ILE A 184 -8.22 -1.82 15.90
CA ILE A 184 -6.76 -1.70 16.08
C ILE A 184 -6.28 -0.30 15.71
N TYR A 185 -6.74 0.26 14.60
CA TYR A 185 -6.41 1.61 14.17
C TYR A 185 -6.75 2.64 15.25
N ASP A 186 -7.98 2.59 15.76
CA ASP A 186 -8.47 3.48 16.81
C ASP A 186 -7.69 3.31 18.12
N ARG A 187 -7.42 2.05 18.51
CA ARG A 187 -6.64 1.74 19.70
C ARG A 187 -5.25 2.36 19.63
N ILE A 188 -4.53 2.16 18.53
CA ILE A 188 -3.18 2.71 18.34
C ILE A 188 -3.20 4.24 18.42
N ARG A 189 -4.14 4.88 17.75
CA ARG A 189 -4.27 6.34 17.76
C ARG A 189 -4.60 6.92 19.13
N LYS A 190 -5.38 6.22 19.92
CA LYS A 190 -5.83 6.68 21.24
C LYS A 190 -4.86 6.36 22.37
N GLU A 191 -4.22 5.20 22.33
CA GLU A 191 -3.42 4.67 23.42
C GLU A 191 -1.91 4.98 23.31
N THR A 192 -1.46 5.52 22.17
CA THR A 192 -0.05 5.86 21.97
C THR A 192 0.16 7.37 21.85
N ALA A 193 1.35 7.84 22.22
CA ALA A 193 1.78 9.22 22.00
C ALA A 193 2.13 9.52 20.53
N TYR A 194 2.03 8.54 19.66
CA TYR A 194 2.47 8.59 18.27
C TYR A 194 1.34 8.44 17.27
N GLY A 195 0.07 8.46 17.72
CA GLY A 195 -1.09 8.23 16.88
C GLY A 195 -1.20 9.15 15.66
N ASP A 196 -0.65 10.37 15.71
CA ASP A 196 -0.64 11.30 14.58
C ASP A 196 0.31 10.87 13.44
N TRP A 197 1.20 9.89 13.71
CA TRP A 197 2.10 9.29 12.74
C TRP A 197 1.55 7.99 12.13
N PHE A 198 0.27 7.69 12.41
CA PHE A 198 -0.44 6.51 11.94
C PHE A 198 -1.68 6.91 11.15
N CYS A 199 -1.73 6.52 9.89
CA CYS A 199 -2.83 6.79 8.96
C CYS A 199 -3.21 5.53 8.18
N VAL A 200 -4.06 5.65 7.19
CA VAL A 200 -4.58 4.52 6.41
C VAL A 200 -4.15 4.63 4.95
N CYS A 201 -3.64 3.53 4.42
CA CYS A 201 -3.63 3.21 3.01
C CYS A 201 -4.93 2.46 2.67
N MET A 202 -5.80 3.09 1.88
CA MET A 202 -7.05 2.44 1.47
C MET A 202 -6.82 1.67 0.17
N ASP A 203 -6.83 0.34 0.27
CA ASP A 203 -6.80 -0.54 -0.88
C ASP A 203 -8.24 -0.95 -1.29
N THR A 204 -8.60 -0.60 -2.53
CA THR A 204 -9.94 -0.84 -3.04
C THR A 204 -10.17 -2.29 -3.42
N GLY A 205 -9.18 -2.95 -3.98
CA GLY A 205 -9.31 -4.34 -4.42
C GLY A 205 -9.27 -5.32 -3.25
N HIS A 206 -8.41 -5.10 -2.27
CA HIS A 206 -8.40 -5.89 -1.04
C HIS A 206 -9.73 -5.76 -0.30
N THR A 207 -10.25 -4.55 -0.16
CA THR A 207 -11.56 -4.34 0.47
C THR A 207 -12.68 -4.99 -0.35
N ASN A 208 -12.62 -4.98 -1.68
CA ASN A 208 -13.58 -5.68 -2.52
C ASN A 208 -13.54 -7.19 -2.32
N LYS A 209 -12.36 -7.78 -2.13
CA LYS A 209 -12.23 -9.20 -1.76
C LYS A 209 -12.85 -9.50 -0.39
N ALA A 210 -12.65 -8.63 0.59
CA ALA A 210 -13.26 -8.76 1.90
C ALA A 210 -14.79 -8.62 1.84
N PHE A 211 -15.32 -7.78 0.97
CA PHE A 211 -16.75 -7.50 0.81
C PHE A 211 -17.61 -8.76 0.52
N ARG A 212 -17.05 -9.80 -0.11
CA ARG A 212 -17.77 -11.06 -0.32
C ARG A 212 -18.14 -11.80 0.98
N PHE A 213 -17.51 -11.48 2.11
CA PHE A 213 -17.82 -12.09 3.40
C PHE A 213 -18.97 -11.35 4.09
N PRO A 214 -19.88 -12.08 4.75
CA PRO A 214 -21.05 -11.47 5.38
C PRO A 214 -20.70 -10.35 6.36
N GLY A 215 -21.37 -9.21 6.22
CA GLY A 215 -21.23 -8.06 7.11
C GLY A 215 -20.03 -7.16 6.83
N GLN A 216 -19.24 -7.46 5.82
CA GLN A 216 -18.15 -6.57 5.41
C GLN A 216 -18.65 -5.43 4.52
N PRO A 217 -18.09 -4.22 4.67
CA PRO A 217 -18.45 -3.08 3.83
C PRO A 217 -17.90 -3.21 2.41
N SER A 218 -18.58 -2.60 1.45
CA SER A 218 -18.01 -2.32 0.13
C SER A 218 -16.82 -1.34 0.23
N PRO A 219 -15.96 -1.24 -0.82
CA PRO A 219 -14.88 -0.24 -0.83
C PRO A 219 -15.36 1.18 -0.53
N ALA A 220 -16.46 1.62 -1.12
CA ALA A 220 -17.02 2.95 -0.87
C ALA A 220 -17.52 3.14 0.57
N GLU A 221 -18.18 2.13 1.13
CA GLU A 221 -18.60 2.16 2.54
C GLU A 221 -17.41 2.17 3.50
N MET A 222 -16.34 1.45 3.17
CA MET A 222 -15.11 1.46 3.97
C MET A 222 -14.44 2.82 3.93
N ILE A 223 -14.36 3.46 2.75
CA ILE A 223 -13.87 4.83 2.59
C ILE A 223 -14.65 5.80 3.49
N ARG A 224 -15.99 5.73 3.49
CA ARG A 224 -16.83 6.58 4.35
C ARG A 224 -16.58 6.32 5.84
N LYS A 225 -16.35 5.06 6.24
CA LYS A 225 -16.05 4.69 7.63
C LYS A 225 -14.69 5.22 8.09
N LEU A 226 -13.68 5.12 7.25
CA LEU A 226 -12.31 5.56 7.55
C LEU A 226 -12.16 7.09 7.44
N GLY A 227 -12.89 7.71 6.53
CA GLY A 227 -12.96 9.15 6.37
C GLY A 227 -11.60 9.80 6.18
N LYS A 228 -11.32 10.84 6.96
CA LYS A 228 -10.06 11.61 6.89
C LYS A 228 -8.81 10.85 7.37
N ASN A 229 -8.96 9.64 7.87
CA ASN A 229 -7.82 8.81 8.24
C ASN A 229 -7.11 8.22 7.01
N ILE A 230 -7.77 8.22 5.84
CA ILE A 230 -7.17 7.82 4.58
C ILE A 230 -6.27 8.94 4.08
N GLU A 231 -4.98 8.70 3.99
CA GLU A 231 -4.00 9.66 3.47
C GLU A 231 -3.36 9.20 2.16
N ILE A 232 -3.33 7.89 1.88
CA ILE A 232 -2.88 7.33 0.60
C ILE A 232 -3.82 6.22 0.10
N LEU A 233 -3.70 5.89 -1.17
CA LEU A 233 -4.56 4.93 -1.86
C LEU A 233 -3.74 3.88 -2.61
N HIS A 234 -4.27 2.64 -2.62
CA HIS A 234 -3.98 1.61 -3.61
C HIS A 234 -5.27 1.32 -4.38
N LEU A 235 -5.31 1.79 -5.62
CA LEU A 235 -6.49 1.67 -6.47
C LEU A 235 -6.26 0.57 -7.51
N HIS A 236 -7.02 -0.48 -7.41
CA HIS A 236 -7.10 -1.52 -8.42
C HIS A 236 -8.46 -2.21 -8.41
N ASP A 237 -8.76 -2.93 -9.46
CA ASP A 237 -10.02 -3.66 -9.62
C ASP A 237 -9.78 -5.17 -9.61
N ASN A 238 -10.81 -5.91 -9.26
CA ASN A 238 -10.81 -7.37 -9.29
C ASN A 238 -12.24 -7.93 -9.41
N ASP A 239 -12.35 -9.25 -9.43
CA ASP A 239 -13.61 -9.98 -9.51
C ASP A 239 -14.26 -10.29 -8.15
N CYS A 240 -13.79 -9.67 -7.06
CA CYS A 240 -14.18 -9.96 -5.69
C CYS A 240 -13.71 -11.34 -5.16
N MET A 241 -13.07 -12.15 -6.01
CA MET A 241 -12.68 -13.53 -5.67
C MET A 241 -11.15 -13.70 -5.60
N THR A 242 -10.45 -13.04 -6.51
CA THR A 242 -8.99 -13.15 -6.66
C THR A 242 -8.32 -11.78 -6.63
N ASP A 243 -7.08 -11.74 -6.20
CA ASP A 243 -6.30 -10.53 -6.08
C ASP A 243 -5.64 -10.19 -7.43
N GLN A 244 -6.41 -9.50 -8.27
CA GLN A 244 -6.05 -9.37 -9.68
C GLN A 244 -5.25 -8.11 -10.00
N HIS A 245 -5.28 -7.10 -9.15
CA HIS A 245 -4.62 -5.80 -9.37
C HIS A 245 -4.79 -5.28 -10.80
N LYS A 246 -6.04 -5.31 -11.28
CA LYS A 246 -6.41 -4.83 -12.61
C LYS A 246 -6.64 -3.32 -12.63
N VAL A 247 -6.53 -2.74 -13.82
CA VAL A 247 -6.91 -1.35 -14.03
C VAL A 247 -8.37 -1.11 -13.59
N PRO A 248 -8.67 0.01 -12.92
CA PRO A 248 -10.03 0.39 -12.56
C PRO A 248 -11.03 0.27 -13.73
N ARG A 249 -12.24 -0.19 -13.45
CA ARG A 249 -13.33 -0.52 -14.42
C ARG A 249 -13.16 -1.84 -15.19
N SER A 250 -12.18 -2.66 -14.83
CA SER A 250 -12.04 -3.99 -15.46
C SER A 250 -12.47 -5.16 -14.57
N GLY A 251 -13.03 -4.86 -13.40
CA GLY A 251 -13.59 -5.80 -12.44
C GLY A 251 -15.05 -5.46 -12.09
N ASN A 252 -15.40 -5.61 -10.81
CA ASN A 252 -16.78 -5.41 -10.34
C ASN A 252 -16.93 -4.34 -9.25
N ILE A 253 -15.89 -3.53 -8.97
CA ILE A 253 -15.97 -2.42 -8.03
C ILE A 253 -16.88 -1.31 -8.60
N ASP A 254 -17.80 -0.79 -7.78
CA ASP A 254 -18.58 0.39 -8.11
C ASP A 254 -17.72 1.67 -7.96
N TRP A 255 -17.01 1.99 -9.04
CA TRP A 255 -16.10 3.14 -9.07
C TRP A 255 -16.84 4.48 -8.92
N LYS A 256 -18.08 4.56 -9.35
CA LYS A 256 -18.88 5.77 -9.16
C LYS A 256 -19.10 6.05 -7.68
N ASP A 257 -19.43 5.01 -6.89
CA ASP A 257 -19.62 5.16 -5.45
C ASP A 257 -18.29 5.34 -4.71
N VAL A 258 -17.21 4.69 -5.15
CA VAL A 258 -15.85 4.91 -4.62
C VAL A 258 -15.43 6.39 -4.76
N PHE A 259 -15.57 6.98 -5.95
CA PHE A 259 -15.23 8.39 -6.15
C PHE A 259 -16.15 9.35 -5.38
N ALA A 260 -17.44 9.03 -5.29
CA ALA A 260 -18.37 9.79 -4.43
C ALA A 260 -17.91 9.77 -2.97
N ALA A 261 -17.53 8.59 -2.45
CA ALA A 261 -17.05 8.44 -1.06
C ALA A 261 -15.73 9.19 -0.83
N LEU A 262 -14.78 9.14 -1.75
CA LEU A 262 -13.53 9.92 -1.66
C LEU A 262 -13.79 11.43 -1.64
N LYS A 263 -14.72 11.90 -2.46
CA LYS A 263 -15.14 13.31 -2.48
C LYS A 263 -15.86 13.71 -1.18
N GLU A 264 -16.78 12.90 -0.67
CA GLU A 264 -17.50 13.12 0.59
C GLU A 264 -16.55 13.21 1.78
N THR A 265 -15.49 12.41 1.80
CA THR A 265 -14.47 12.41 2.87
C THR A 265 -13.43 13.51 2.70
N GLY A 266 -13.42 14.20 1.56
CA GLY A 266 -12.51 15.30 1.26
C GLY A 266 -11.11 14.83 0.91
N TYR A 267 -10.95 13.62 0.35
CA TYR A 267 -9.65 13.12 -0.10
C TYR A 267 -9.07 14.03 -1.19
N ASN A 268 -7.82 14.43 -1.01
CA ASN A 268 -7.10 15.32 -1.91
C ASN A 268 -5.67 14.87 -2.22
N GLY A 269 -5.35 13.62 -1.89
CA GLY A 269 -4.04 13.00 -2.18
C GLY A 269 -3.91 12.52 -3.63
N VAL A 270 -2.89 11.70 -3.85
CA VAL A 270 -2.62 11.08 -5.15
C VAL A 270 -3.53 9.87 -5.38
N TYR A 271 -4.12 9.79 -6.56
CA TYR A 271 -4.88 8.61 -7.00
C TYR A 271 -3.88 7.57 -7.52
N ASN A 272 -3.25 6.86 -6.58
CA ASN A 272 -2.25 5.85 -6.90
C ASN A 272 -2.88 4.53 -7.29
N MET A 273 -2.48 3.99 -8.42
CA MET A 273 -2.91 2.66 -8.88
C MET A 273 -1.83 1.63 -8.57
N GLU A 274 -2.22 0.55 -7.89
CA GLU A 274 -1.37 -0.59 -7.63
C GLU A 274 -1.75 -1.73 -8.57
N LEU A 275 -0.98 -1.87 -9.65
CA LEU A 275 -1.33 -2.77 -10.75
C LEU A 275 -0.28 -3.86 -10.96
N VAL A 276 -0.74 -5.05 -11.33
CA VAL A 276 0.14 -6.08 -11.91
C VAL A 276 0.50 -5.63 -13.34
N LEU A 277 1.56 -4.83 -13.50
CA LEU A 277 1.96 -4.26 -14.79
C LEU A 277 2.20 -5.33 -15.88
N GLY A 278 2.65 -6.52 -15.49
CA GLY A 278 2.82 -7.65 -16.39
C GLY A 278 1.55 -8.45 -16.69
N TYR A 279 0.36 -7.92 -16.41
CA TYR A 279 -0.90 -8.64 -16.56
C TYR A 279 -1.15 -9.19 -17.97
N PHE A 280 -0.78 -8.44 -19.02
CA PHE A 280 -0.90 -8.83 -20.42
C PHE A 280 0.40 -9.35 -21.04
N GLY A 281 1.44 -9.56 -20.26
CA GLY A 281 2.74 -10.07 -20.69
C GLY A 281 3.91 -9.34 -20.02
N GLN A 282 5.03 -10.03 -19.93
CA GLN A 282 6.23 -9.53 -19.24
C GLN A 282 7.16 -8.71 -20.15
N ALA A 283 6.84 -8.56 -21.43
CA ALA A 283 7.62 -7.73 -22.33
C ALA A 283 7.52 -6.24 -21.92
N PRO A 284 8.63 -5.50 -21.84
CA PRO A 284 8.62 -4.12 -21.37
C PRO A 284 7.66 -3.19 -22.11
N GLU A 285 7.53 -3.37 -23.42
CA GLU A 285 6.61 -2.61 -24.26
C GLU A 285 5.14 -2.90 -23.92
N MET A 286 4.80 -4.13 -23.53
CA MET A 286 3.44 -4.50 -23.11
C MET A 286 3.10 -3.88 -21.76
N MET A 287 4.03 -3.91 -20.81
CA MET A 287 3.84 -3.29 -19.50
C MET A 287 3.70 -1.77 -19.61
N SER A 288 4.53 -1.13 -20.45
CA SER A 288 4.46 0.31 -20.70
C SER A 288 3.15 0.72 -21.36
N ALA A 289 2.67 -0.03 -22.35
CA ALA A 289 1.39 0.21 -23.00
C ALA A 289 0.21 0.04 -22.00
N TYR A 290 0.28 -0.96 -21.12
CA TYR A 290 -0.73 -1.17 -20.08
C TYR A 290 -0.73 -0.03 -19.04
N ALA A 291 0.42 0.41 -18.59
CA ALA A 291 0.55 1.54 -17.67
C ALA A 291 0.02 2.85 -18.28
N GLU A 292 0.37 3.15 -19.53
CA GLU A 292 -0.16 4.32 -20.25
C GLU A 292 -1.68 4.26 -20.38
N PHE A 293 -2.24 3.09 -20.72
CA PHE A 293 -3.68 2.87 -20.76
C PHE A 293 -4.32 3.09 -19.38
N ALA A 294 -3.73 2.55 -18.31
CA ALA A 294 -4.24 2.70 -16.95
C ALA A 294 -4.27 4.17 -16.51
N VAL A 295 -3.20 4.93 -16.78
CA VAL A 295 -3.16 6.38 -16.49
C VAL A 295 -4.26 7.12 -17.24
N LYS A 296 -4.50 6.80 -18.52
CA LYS A 296 -5.60 7.40 -19.30
C LYS A 296 -6.97 7.06 -18.72
N VAL A 297 -7.17 5.81 -18.27
CA VAL A 297 -8.43 5.40 -17.61
C VAL A 297 -8.65 6.22 -16.33
N MET A 298 -7.64 6.31 -15.46
CA MET A 298 -7.76 7.06 -14.20
C MET A 298 -8.05 8.54 -14.47
N ARG A 299 -7.36 9.19 -15.41
CA ARG A 299 -7.61 10.58 -15.77
C ARG A 299 -9.03 10.80 -16.30
N ASN A 300 -9.54 9.87 -17.12
CA ASN A 300 -10.94 9.92 -17.60
C ASN A 300 -11.93 9.80 -16.42
N MET A 301 -11.67 8.89 -15.48
CA MET A 301 -12.52 8.72 -14.29
C MET A 301 -12.52 9.98 -13.41
N LEU A 302 -11.37 10.61 -13.22
CA LEU A 302 -11.24 11.87 -12.47
C LEU A 302 -12.01 13.02 -13.14
N GLU A 303 -12.15 13.02 -14.45
CA GLU A 303 -12.98 13.99 -15.16
C GLU A 303 -14.48 13.68 -15.08
N GLU A 304 -14.84 12.43 -15.19
CA GLU A 304 -16.23 11.97 -15.19
C GLU A 304 -16.90 12.13 -13.81
N TYR A 305 -16.14 11.90 -12.73
CA TYR A 305 -16.66 11.90 -11.35
C TYR A 305 -16.35 13.18 -10.56
N LYS A 306 -15.98 14.27 -11.25
CA LYS A 306 -15.74 15.60 -10.65
C LYS A 306 -16.86 16.11 -9.77
#